data_43277a0764c577a258bbcd3078645551
#
_entry.id   43277a0764c577a258bbcd3078645551
#
_cell.length_a   1.000
_cell.length_b   1.000
_cell.length_c   1.000
_cell.angle_alpha   90.00
_cell.angle_beta   90.00
_cell.angle_gamma   90.00
#
_symmetry.space_group_name_H-M   'P 1'
#
loop_
_entity.id
_entity.type
_entity.pdbx_description
1 polymer ?
#
loop_
_entity_poly.entity_id
_entity_poly.type
_entity_poly.pdbx_seq_one_letter_code
_entity_poly.pdbx_strand_id
1 'polypeptide(L)'
;MNKKTIITILFTLVAMAGQAQIHYRLEGTIGDSTLNTRLLLNQGMSAMKLVNAAIDTLEVVGGKLIPTEGTLEEPASFDLKSVTEGDEKPDIQSPVFIIEDGTMRIHFNQKAEEYKAPDSPLNRAFTEFVGAFYPLLHGDSIRQQRLDSLMRSELSRHNDDILGMQTLAMVYTHVKPTTVASWLELMSPRVKAGEAWYGMTMGLKAMGVDMKSEKKSFSPAEGEKFVDFAVEYNGKTIRLSDYVGRGKYVLVDFWASWCGPCRMEIPNIIAAYNKYKDRGLQVIGIAAWDKPEDTLKAIKDDGVPYPQIINSQEIATSTYNLQGIPHIILFSPDGTILARGLSMDELKAKLEEIFPDNK
;
A
#
# COMPACT_ATOMS: atom_id res chain seq x y z
N MET A 1 50.42 8.14 -9.31
CA MET A 1 49.77 6.84 -9.16
C MET A 1 48.91 6.89 -7.90
N ASN A 2 47.63 7.18 -8.05
CA ASN A 2 46.71 7.25 -6.92
C ASN A 2 45.85 5.98 -6.91
N LYS A 3 45.98 5.18 -5.87
CA LYS A 3 45.14 4.02 -5.61
C LYS A 3 43.82 4.50 -5.04
N LYS A 4 42.73 4.35 -5.81
CA LYS A 4 41.36 4.49 -5.31
C LYS A 4 41.00 3.24 -4.48
N THR A 5 40.88 3.43 -3.19
CA THR A 5 40.38 2.41 -2.27
C THR A 5 38.87 2.29 -2.47
N ILE A 6 38.43 1.17 -3.01
CA ILE A 6 37.02 0.80 -3.11
C ILE A 6 36.65 0.24 -1.74
N ILE A 7 35.83 0.98 -1.00
CA ILE A 7 35.21 0.48 0.23
C ILE A 7 33.96 -0.32 -0.18
N THR A 8 34.11 -1.64 -0.15
CA THR A 8 32.97 -2.56 -0.27
C THR A 8 32.25 -2.58 1.08
N ILE A 9 31.11 -1.91 1.17
CA ILE A 9 30.23 -2.00 2.34
C ILE A 9 29.45 -3.30 2.21
N LEU A 10 29.82 -4.28 3.01
CA LEU A 10 29.10 -5.53 3.17
C LEU A 10 27.83 -5.23 4.01
N PHE A 11 26.67 -5.13 3.36
CA PHE A 11 25.39 -5.12 4.05
C PHE A 11 25.09 -6.54 4.53
N THR A 12 25.27 -6.79 5.81
CA THR A 12 24.71 -7.96 6.48
C THR A 12 23.19 -7.77 6.55
N LEU A 13 22.45 -8.51 5.71
CA LEU A 13 21.02 -8.67 5.81
C LEU A 13 20.68 -9.35 7.13
N VAL A 14 20.15 -8.60 8.08
CA VAL A 14 19.34 -9.16 9.16
C VAL A 14 17.94 -9.34 8.58
N ALA A 15 17.57 -10.57 8.30
CA ALA A 15 16.21 -10.92 7.88
C ALA A 15 15.24 -10.63 9.02
N MET A 16 14.61 -9.46 9.01
CA MET A 16 13.37 -9.24 9.73
C MET A 16 12.24 -9.74 8.83
N ALA A 17 11.32 -10.53 9.39
CA ALA A 17 10.08 -10.95 8.74
C ALA A 17 9.10 -9.78 8.62
N GLY A 18 9.46 -8.79 7.80
CA GLY A 18 8.55 -7.83 7.18
C GLY A 18 8.33 -8.31 5.76
N GLN A 19 7.18 -8.08 5.15
CA GLN A 19 6.98 -8.37 3.73
C GLN A 19 8.16 -7.79 2.96
N ALA A 20 8.89 -8.65 2.23
CA ALA A 20 10.07 -8.22 1.51
C ALA A 20 9.64 -7.19 0.46
N GLN A 21 10.10 -5.96 0.63
CA GLN A 21 9.88 -4.90 -0.33
C GLN A 21 10.48 -5.36 -1.67
N ILE A 22 9.69 -5.33 -2.74
CA ILE A 22 10.18 -5.68 -4.07
C ILE A 22 11.00 -4.53 -4.65
N HIS A 23 12.09 -4.87 -5.34
CA HIS A 23 12.94 -3.94 -6.05
C HIS A 23 12.83 -4.23 -7.54
N TYR A 24 12.40 -3.25 -8.32
CA TYR A 24 12.27 -3.43 -9.76
C TYR A 24 13.18 -2.50 -10.55
N ARG A 25 13.54 -2.96 -11.76
CA ARG A 25 14.15 -2.16 -12.81
C ARG A 25 13.31 -2.32 -14.07
N LEU A 26 12.75 -1.21 -14.55
CA LEU A 26 11.96 -1.19 -15.78
C LEU A 26 12.83 -0.68 -16.94
N GLU A 27 12.90 -1.45 -18.03
CA GLU A 27 13.62 -1.13 -19.25
C GLU A 27 12.91 -1.71 -20.48
N GLY A 28 13.30 -1.31 -21.68
CA GLY A 28 12.72 -1.90 -22.89
C GLY A 28 12.65 -0.96 -24.07
N THR A 29 11.71 -1.24 -24.97
CA THR A 29 11.51 -0.45 -26.20
C THR A 29 10.05 -0.06 -26.35
N ILE A 30 9.82 1.21 -26.71
CA ILE A 30 8.51 1.82 -26.88
C ILE A 30 8.47 2.52 -28.23
N GLY A 31 7.54 2.10 -29.11
CA GLY A 31 7.43 2.66 -30.44
C GLY A 31 8.62 2.29 -31.35
N ASP A 32 8.89 3.15 -32.31
CA ASP A 32 10.02 2.99 -33.23
C ASP A 32 11.26 3.79 -32.79
N SER A 33 12.38 3.62 -33.49
CA SER A 33 13.65 4.26 -33.17
C SER A 33 13.67 5.79 -33.30
N THR A 34 12.57 6.39 -33.77
CA THR A 34 12.44 7.87 -33.88
C THR A 34 11.68 8.47 -32.72
N LEU A 35 11.02 7.63 -31.90
CA LEU A 35 10.19 8.11 -30.78
C LEU A 35 11.04 8.70 -29.64
N ASN A 36 10.77 9.98 -29.35
CA ASN A 36 11.27 10.66 -28.17
C ASN A 36 10.07 11.25 -27.45
N THR A 37 9.79 10.77 -26.25
CA THR A 37 8.61 11.18 -25.48
C THR A 37 8.78 10.91 -23.99
N ARG A 38 7.82 11.40 -23.21
CA ARG A 38 7.68 11.10 -21.78
C ARG A 38 6.39 10.31 -21.56
N LEU A 39 6.46 9.30 -20.74
CA LEU A 39 5.34 8.45 -20.40
C LEU A 39 5.09 8.47 -18.89
N LEU A 40 3.84 8.50 -18.51
CA LEU A 40 3.43 8.27 -17.13
C LEU A 40 3.45 6.77 -16.85
N LEU A 41 4.10 6.35 -15.78
CA LEU A 41 3.97 5.01 -15.21
C LEU A 41 2.78 5.03 -14.24
N ASN A 42 1.64 4.53 -14.70
CA ASN A 42 0.44 4.49 -13.87
C ASN A 42 0.35 3.16 -13.14
N GLN A 43 0.21 3.22 -11.83
CA GLN A 43 -0.12 2.07 -11.02
C GLN A 43 -1.64 1.88 -10.99
N GLY A 44 -2.11 0.68 -11.32
CA GLY A 44 -3.50 0.28 -11.24
C GLY A 44 -3.85 -0.26 -9.86
N MET A 45 -3.68 -1.55 -9.66
CA MET A 45 -3.97 -2.22 -8.39
C MET A 45 -2.83 -3.14 -7.96
N SER A 46 -2.78 -3.43 -6.67
CA SER A 46 -2.11 -4.60 -6.09
C SER A 46 -3.14 -5.59 -5.54
N ALA A 47 -2.70 -6.63 -4.86
CA ALA A 47 -3.63 -7.54 -4.18
C ALA A 47 -4.49 -6.81 -3.13
N MET A 48 -3.93 -5.80 -2.48
CA MET A 48 -4.55 -5.08 -1.37
C MET A 48 -5.07 -3.69 -1.73
N LYS A 49 -4.39 -2.96 -2.63
CA LYS A 49 -4.63 -1.53 -2.88
C LYS A 49 -5.16 -1.27 -4.29
N LEU A 50 -5.99 -0.26 -4.41
CA LEU A 50 -6.41 0.33 -5.68
C LEU A 50 -5.83 1.75 -5.75
N VAL A 51 -4.76 1.95 -6.51
CA VAL A 51 -4.06 3.24 -6.60
C VAL A 51 -4.62 4.09 -7.73
N ASN A 52 -4.65 3.55 -8.94
CA ASN A 52 -5.17 4.18 -10.17
C ASN A 52 -4.61 5.61 -10.40
N ALA A 53 -3.31 5.76 -10.24
CA ALA A 53 -2.61 7.03 -10.38
C ALA A 53 -1.21 6.86 -11.00
N ALA A 54 -0.70 7.94 -11.61
CA ALA A 54 0.69 7.99 -12.05
C ALA A 54 1.63 8.07 -10.83
N ILE A 55 2.62 7.17 -10.79
CA ILE A 55 3.63 7.15 -9.72
C ILE A 55 4.98 7.68 -10.17
N ASP A 56 5.23 7.74 -11.48
CA ASP A 56 6.49 8.21 -12.05
C ASP A 56 6.30 8.71 -13.49
N THR A 57 7.29 9.43 -14.00
CA THR A 57 7.39 9.87 -15.39
C THR A 57 8.66 9.33 -16.01
N LEU A 58 8.50 8.47 -17.00
CA LEU A 58 9.57 7.77 -17.69
C LEU A 58 9.97 8.50 -18.98
N GLU A 59 11.24 8.45 -19.33
CA GLU A 59 11.77 9.02 -20.59
C GLU A 59 11.98 7.93 -21.64
N VAL A 60 11.57 8.23 -22.87
CA VAL A 60 11.84 7.39 -24.05
C VAL A 60 12.69 8.20 -25.02
N VAL A 61 13.86 7.67 -25.38
CA VAL A 61 14.81 8.30 -26.31
C VAL A 61 15.17 7.31 -27.42
N GLY A 62 14.89 7.70 -28.66
CA GLY A 62 15.10 6.82 -29.82
C GLY A 62 14.38 5.49 -29.71
N GLY A 63 13.14 5.51 -29.25
CA GLY A 63 12.33 4.31 -29.01
C GLY A 63 12.79 3.40 -27.86
N LYS A 64 13.79 3.82 -27.07
CA LYS A 64 14.28 3.08 -25.90
C LYS A 64 13.82 3.75 -24.62
N LEU A 65 13.22 2.95 -23.75
CA LEU A 65 12.90 3.39 -22.39
C LEU A 65 14.21 3.58 -21.62
N ILE A 66 14.42 4.77 -21.05
CA ILE A 66 15.54 5.01 -20.13
C ILE A 66 15.30 4.17 -18.88
N PRO A 67 16.23 3.29 -18.49
CA PRO A 67 16.02 2.39 -17.37
C PRO A 67 15.71 3.14 -16.08
N THR A 68 14.61 2.75 -15.43
CA THR A 68 14.13 3.32 -14.17
C THR A 68 14.06 2.25 -13.11
N GLU A 69 14.48 2.58 -11.89
CA GLU A 69 14.46 1.68 -10.74
C GLU A 69 13.52 2.21 -9.67
N GLY A 70 12.86 1.29 -8.95
CA GLY A 70 11.95 1.65 -7.88
C GLY A 70 11.69 0.50 -6.92
N THR A 71 10.83 0.78 -5.95
CA THR A 71 10.42 -0.19 -4.94
C THR A 71 8.90 -0.19 -4.78
N LEU A 72 8.32 -1.36 -4.52
CA LEU A 72 6.92 -1.54 -4.18
C LEU A 72 6.80 -2.39 -2.92
N GLU A 73 5.69 -2.23 -2.21
CA GLU A 73 5.39 -3.08 -1.04
C GLU A 73 4.99 -4.50 -1.45
N GLU A 74 4.34 -4.64 -2.60
CA GLU A 74 3.91 -5.91 -3.20
C GLU A 74 3.80 -5.75 -4.73
N PRO A 75 3.76 -6.84 -5.51
CA PRO A 75 3.53 -6.76 -6.94
C PRO A 75 2.24 -6.03 -7.27
N ALA A 76 2.27 -5.21 -8.33
CA ALA A 76 1.11 -4.42 -8.73
C ALA A 76 1.01 -4.32 -10.27
N SER A 77 -0.20 -4.02 -10.75
CA SER A 77 -0.45 -3.81 -12.18
C SER A 77 -0.10 -2.38 -12.59
N PHE A 78 0.43 -2.24 -13.79
CA PHE A 78 0.85 -0.96 -14.38
C PHE A 78 0.46 -0.86 -15.83
N ASP A 79 0.31 0.37 -16.31
CA ASP A 79 0.29 0.71 -17.75
C ASP A 79 1.12 1.98 -17.98
N LEU A 80 1.56 2.16 -19.23
CA LEU A 80 2.27 3.35 -19.68
C LEU A 80 1.33 4.21 -20.52
N LYS A 81 1.27 5.51 -20.25
CA LYS A 81 0.47 6.49 -21.03
C LYS A 81 1.32 7.68 -21.39
N SER A 82 1.10 8.25 -22.61
CA SER A 82 1.67 9.56 -22.93
C SER A 82 1.13 10.63 -21.98
N VAL A 83 1.98 11.62 -21.67
CA VAL A 83 1.55 12.81 -20.93
C VAL A 83 0.59 13.59 -21.81
N THR A 84 -0.60 13.87 -21.31
CA THR A 84 -1.64 14.66 -22.00
C THR A 84 -2.00 15.88 -21.17
N GLU A 85 -2.50 16.94 -21.81
CA GLU A 85 -3.05 18.11 -21.13
C GLU A 85 -4.58 17.94 -21.01
N GLY A 86 -5.10 18.09 -19.78
CA GLY A 86 -6.54 18.00 -19.53
C GLY A 86 -7.12 16.59 -19.73
N ASP A 87 -8.36 16.54 -20.26
CA ASP A 87 -9.12 15.29 -20.47
C ASP A 87 -8.85 14.61 -21.83
N GLU A 88 -7.77 14.98 -22.53
CA GLU A 88 -7.43 14.36 -23.80
C GLU A 88 -7.02 12.89 -23.63
N LYS A 89 -7.42 12.07 -24.62
CA LYS A 89 -6.99 10.66 -24.61
C LYS A 89 -5.49 10.57 -24.89
N PRO A 90 -4.75 9.71 -24.18
CA PRO A 90 -3.34 9.53 -24.43
C PRO A 90 -3.11 8.98 -25.85
N ASP A 91 -2.16 9.57 -26.59
CA ASP A 91 -1.75 9.07 -27.91
C ASP A 91 -1.08 7.69 -27.83
N ILE A 92 -0.40 7.41 -26.72
CA ILE A 92 0.26 6.13 -26.44
C ILE A 92 -0.32 5.60 -25.15
N GLN A 93 -0.79 4.35 -25.20
CA GLN A 93 -1.23 3.59 -24.04
C GLN A 93 -0.83 2.12 -24.19
N SER A 94 0.00 1.61 -23.29
CA SER A 94 0.36 0.20 -23.29
C SER A 94 -0.76 -0.68 -22.75
N PRO A 95 -0.78 -1.98 -23.08
CA PRO A 95 -1.48 -2.97 -22.29
C PRO A 95 -0.99 -2.99 -20.84
N VAL A 96 -1.82 -3.54 -19.95
CA VAL A 96 -1.47 -3.72 -18.53
C VAL A 96 -0.40 -4.81 -18.41
N PHE A 97 0.57 -4.57 -17.54
CA PHE A 97 1.60 -5.53 -17.13
C PHE A 97 1.77 -5.49 -15.61
N ILE A 98 2.42 -6.52 -15.05
CA ILE A 98 2.66 -6.60 -13.60
C ILE A 98 4.13 -6.26 -13.33
N ILE A 99 4.39 -5.34 -12.40
CA ILE A 99 5.72 -5.14 -11.84
C ILE A 99 5.85 -6.03 -10.61
N GLU A 100 6.87 -6.89 -10.65
CA GLU A 100 7.29 -7.77 -9.57
C GLU A 100 8.80 -7.65 -9.34
N ASP A 101 9.39 -8.41 -8.44
CA ASP A 101 10.82 -8.27 -8.11
C ASP A 101 11.72 -8.56 -9.31
N GLY A 102 12.75 -7.73 -9.52
CA GLY A 102 13.77 -7.90 -10.55
C GLY A 102 13.61 -6.98 -11.76
N THR A 103 14.17 -7.41 -12.91
CA THR A 103 14.19 -6.59 -14.13
C THR A 103 12.99 -6.89 -15.02
N MET A 104 12.16 -5.87 -15.22
CA MET A 104 10.98 -5.90 -16.09
C MET A 104 11.36 -5.35 -17.47
N ARG A 105 11.36 -6.20 -18.49
CA ARG A 105 11.61 -5.81 -19.89
C ARG A 105 10.32 -5.77 -20.69
N ILE A 106 9.91 -4.57 -21.10
CA ILE A 106 8.71 -4.36 -21.90
C ILE A 106 9.09 -4.06 -23.35
N HIS A 107 8.31 -4.59 -24.28
CA HIS A 107 8.34 -4.16 -25.68
C HIS A 107 6.92 -3.80 -26.11
N PHE A 108 6.75 -2.57 -26.58
CA PHE A 108 5.45 -2.06 -26.99
C PHE A 108 5.57 -1.09 -28.16
N ASN A 109 4.88 -1.40 -29.26
CA ASN A 109 4.74 -0.52 -30.42
C ASN A 109 3.27 -0.48 -30.87
N GLN A 110 2.56 0.56 -30.46
CA GLN A 110 1.14 0.70 -30.74
C GLN A 110 0.85 0.79 -32.25
N LYS A 111 1.72 1.46 -33.04
CA LYS A 111 1.54 1.60 -34.50
C LYS A 111 1.71 0.27 -35.24
N ALA A 112 2.58 -0.60 -34.75
CA ALA A 112 2.81 -1.92 -35.31
C ALA A 112 1.91 -3.01 -34.67
N GLU A 113 1.09 -2.63 -33.68
CA GLU A 113 0.28 -3.56 -32.86
C GLU A 113 1.13 -4.64 -32.17
N GLU A 114 2.37 -4.30 -31.82
CA GLU A 114 3.30 -5.22 -31.18
C GLU A 114 3.33 -4.96 -29.67
N TYR A 115 3.18 -6.02 -28.90
CA TYR A 115 3.31 -5.99 -27.46
C TYR A 115 3.95 -7.27 -26.94
N LYS A 116 4.97 -7.12 -26.09
CA LYS A 116 5.53 -8.23 -25.34
C LYS A 116 5.63 -7.81 -23.88
N ALA A 117 4.84 -8.48 -23.05
CA ALA A 117 4.89 -8.31 -21.59
C ALA A 117 6.27 -8.69 -21.04
N PRO A 118 6.65 -8.18 -19.87
CA PRO A 118 7.84 -8.63 -19.17
C PRO A 118 7.84 -10.16 -19.00
N ASP A 119 8.99 -10.79 -19.24
CA ASP A 119 9.15 -12.24 -19.05
C ASP A 119 9.43 -12.54 -17.58
N SER A 120 8.39 -12.56 -16.78
CA SER A 120 8.42 -12.83 -15.35
C SER A 120 7.27 -13.75 -14.93
N PRO A 121 7.33 -14.41 -13.77
CA PRO A 121 6.34 -15.41 -13.38
C PRO A 121 4.89 -14.93 -13.45
N LEU A 122 4.56 -13.77 -12.86
CA LEU A 122 3.19 -13.26 -12.86
C LEU A 122 2.75 -12.76 -14.23
N ASN A 123 3.63 -12.17 -15.03
CA ASN A 123 3.30 -11.74 -16.38
C ASN A 123 3.08 -12.93 -17.34
N ARG A 124 3.86 -14.03 -17.20
CA ARG A 124 3.61 -15.25 -17.97
C ARG A 124 2.25 -15.85 -17.60
N ALA A 125 1.96 -16.02 -16.31
CA ALA A 125 0.68 -16.55 -15.85
C ALA A 125 -0.49 -15.68 -16.29
N PHE A 126 -0.35 -14.34 -16.23
CA PHE A 126 -1.36 -13.41 -16.72
C PHE A 126 -1.58 -13.55 -18.23
N THR A 127 -0.52 -13.67 -19.02
CA THR A 127 -0.60 -13.85 -20.48
C THR A 127 -1.28 -15.17 -20.84
N GLU A 128 -0.96 -16.27 -20.15
CA GLU A 128 -1.61 -17.56 -20.31
C GLU A 128 -3.10 -17.49 -19.97
N PHE A 129 -3.45 -16.85 -18.84
CA PHE A 129 -4.84 -16.62 -18.47
C PHE A 129 -5.59 -15.83 -19.55
N VAL A 130 -5.03 -14.72 -20.03
CA VAL A 130 -5.63 -13.89 -21.08
C VAL A 130 -5.91 -14.69 -22.35
N GLY A 131 -4.94 -15.49 -22.77
CA GLY A 131 -5.09 -16.38 -23.94
C GLY A 131 -6.19 -17.45 -23.78
N ALA A 132 -6.36 -17.99 -22.57
CA ALA A 132 -7.40 -18.96 -22.27
C ALA A 132 -8.79 -18.32 -22.08
N PHE A 133 -8.82 -17.09 -21.57
CA PHE A 133 -10.05 -16.36 -21.22
C PHE A 133 -10.78 -15.81 -22.45
N TYR A 134 -10.11 -15.10 -23.35
CA TYR A 134 -10.75 -14.42 -24.47
C TYR A 134 -11.65 -15.32 -25.35
N PRO A 135 -11.26 -16.58 -25.69
CA PRO A 135 -12.11 -17.49 -26.44
C PRO A 135 -13.41 -17.89 -25.71
N LEU A 136 -13.48 -17.67 -24.39
CA LEU A 136 -14.63 -18.04 -23.54
C LEU A 136 -15.60 -16.88 -23.31
N LEU A 137 -15.25 -15.63 -23.68
CA LEU A 137 -16.04 -14.44 -23.39
C LEU A 137 -17.43 -14.45 -24.00
N HIS A 138 -17.56 -14.93 -25.22
CA HIS A 138 -18.83 -14.93 -25.95
C HIS A 138 -19.23 -16.35 -26.34
N GLY A 139 -20.31 -16.88 -25.76
CA GLY A 139 -20.72 -18.23 -26.08
C GLY A 139 -21.86 -18.81 -25.27
N ASP A 140 -22.13 -20.06 -25.54
CA ASP A 140 -23.17 -20.86 -24.93
C ASP A 140 -22.88 -21.24 -23.47
N SER A 141 -23.81 -21.99 -22.87
CA SER A 141 -23.69 -22.46 -21.49
C SER A 141 -22.44 -23.31 -21.21
N ILE A 142 -21.93 -24.01 -22.24
CA ILE A 142 -20.72 -24.84 -22.12
C ILE A 142 -19.49 -23.94 -21.94
N ARG A 143 -19.39 -22.85 -22.71
CA ARG A 143 -18.27 -21.88 -22.56
C ARG A 143 -18.34 -21.16 -21.23
N GLN A 144 -19.56 -20.83 -20.73
CA GLN A 144 -19.73 -20.23 -19.40
C GLN A 144 -19.26 -21.18 -18.28
N GLN A 145 -19.55 -22.49 -18.40
CA GLN A 145 -19.05 -23.50 -17.45
C GLN A 145 -17.52 -23.62 -17.49
N ARG A 146 -16.92 -23.58 -18.71
CA ARG A 146 -15.47 -23.58 -18.87
C ARG A 146 -14.83 -22.34 -18.30
N LEU A 147 -15.47 -21.17 -18.47
CA LEU A 147 -15.01 -19.92 -17.86
C LEU A 147 -15.06 -20.00 -16.33
N ASP A 148 -16.14 -20.51 -15.73
CA ASP A 148 -16.23 -20.70 -14.29
C ASP A 148 -15.11 -21.63 -13.77
N SER A 149 -14.88 -22.74 -14.49
CA SER A 149 -13.80 -23.68 -14.15
C SER A 149 -12.40 -23.06 -14.26
N LEU A 150 -12.15 -22.27 -15.31
CA LEU A 150 -10.91 -21.52 -15.49
C LEU A 150 -10.69 -20.54 -14.34
N MET A 151 -11.69 -19.72 -14.02
CA MET A 151 -11.61 -18.72 -12.95
C MET A 151 -11.37 -19.36 -11.60
N ARG A 152 -12.11 -20.43 -11.25
CA ARG A 152 -11.91 -21.14 -9.98
C ARG A 152 -10.52 -21.75 -9.87
N SER A 153 -10.00 -22.32 -10.96
CA SER A 153 -8.63 -22.85 -11.02
C SER A 153 -7.60 -21.75 -10.81
N GLU A 154 -7.79 -20.61 -11.47
CA GLU A 154 -6.89 -19.47 -11.37
C GLU A 154 -6.90 -18.87 -9.95
N LEU A 155 -8.07 -18.61 -9.41
CA LEU A 155 -8.23 -18.05 -8.08
C LEU A 155 -7.82 -19.02 -6.96
N SER A 156 -7.83 -20.36 -7.20
CA SER A 156 -7.28 -21.30 -6.22
C SER A 156 -5.76 -21.22 -6.11
N ARG A 157 -5.08 -20.82 -7.19
CA ARG A 157 -3.62 -20.64 -7.23
C ARG A 157 -3.17 -19.24 -6.82
N HIS A 158 -4.01 -18.24 -7.08
CA HIS A 158 -3.72 -16.82 -6.98
C HIS A 158 -4.69 -16.07 -6.07
N ASN A 159 -5.23 -16.75 -5.04
CA ASN A 159 -6.21 -16.13 -4.15
C ASN A 159 -5.63 -15.10 -3.17
N ASP A 160 -4.32 -15.01 -3.08
CA ASP A 160 -3.59 -14.15 -2.13
C ASP A 160 -2.64 -13.16 -2.82
N ASP A 161 -2.65 -13.06 -4.13
CA ASP A 161 -1.76 -12.18 -4.89
C ASP A 161 -2.50 -11.30 -5.90
N ILE A 162 -1.74 -10.41 -6.57
CA ILE A 162 -2.27 -9.47 -7.56
C ILE A 162 -2.92 -10.18 -8.75
N LEU A 163 -2.43 -11.35 -9.15
CA LEU A 163 -2.94 -12.02 -10.34
C LEU A 163 -4.41 -12.44 -10.17
N GLY A 164 -4.78 -12.93 -8.97
CA GLY A 164 -6.19 -13.21 -8.67
C GLY A 164 -7.07 -11.97 -8.77
N MET A 165 -6.65 -10.85 -8.22
CA MET A 165 -7.41 -9.60 -8.31
C MET A 165 -7.43 -9.03 -9.72
N GLN A 166 -6.33 -9.11 -10.48
CA GLN A 166 -6.24 -8.62 -11.85
C GLN A 166 -7.12 -9.45 -12.81
N THR A 167 -7.15 -10.77 -12.64
CA THR A 167 -8.05 -11.64 -13.43
C THR A 167 -9.52 -11.38 -13.13
N LEU A 168 -9.88 -11.15 -11.86
CA LEU A 168 -11.22 -10.73 -11.48
C LEU A 168 -11.60 -9.39 -12.10
N ALA A 169 -10.71 -8.39 -12.05
CA ALA A 169 -10.96 -7.09 -12.65
C ALA A 169 -11.19 -7.16 -14.16
N MET A 170 -10.42 -8.03 -14.85
CA MET A 170 -10.56 -8.24 -16.30
C MET A 170 -11.94 -8.82 -16.68
N VAL A 171 -12.46 -9.75 -15.89
CA VAL A 171 -13.73 -10.44 -16.21
C VAL A 171 -14.97 -9.71 -15.66
N TYR A 172 -14.79 -8.77 -14.77
CA TYR A 172 -15.82 -8.12 -13.97
C TYR A 172 -17.02 -7.60 -14.79
N THR A 173 -16.76 -7.00 -15.96
CA THR A 173 -17.79 -6.41 -16.83
C THR A 173 -18.35 -7.39 -17.86
N HIS A 174 -17.79 -8.59 -17.98
CA HIS A 174 -18.10 -9.54 -19.04
C HIS A 174 -19.04 -10.69 -18.60
N VAL A 175 -19.30 -10.80 -17.31
CA VAL A 175 -20.10 -11.87 -16.74
C VAL A 175 -21.15 -11.30 -15.77
N LYS A 176 -22.12 -12.16 -15.38
CA LYS A 176 -23.15 -11.74 -14.44
C LYS A 176 -22.52 -11.33 -13.10
N PRO A 177 -22.98 -10.22 -12.49
CA PRO A 177 -22.45 -9.75 -11.20
C PRO A 177 -22.47 -10.81 -10.08
N THR A 178 -23.51 -11.67 -10.05
CA THR A 178 -23.61 -12.79 -9.10
C THR A 178 -22.51 -13.84 -9.28
N THR A 179 -22.05 -14.04 -10.50
CA THR A 179 -20.92 -14.95 -10.79
C THR A 179 -19.60 -14.37 -10.27
N VAL A 180 -19.35 -13.08 -10.53
CA VAL A 180 -18.18 -12.38 -9.97
C VAL A 180 -18.19 -12.44 -8.45
N ALA A 181 -19.35 -12.22 -7.83
CA ALA A 181 -19.53 -12.32 -6.38
C ALA A 181 -19.07 -13.70 -5.85
N SER A 182 -19.47 -14.78 -6.53
CA SER A 182 -19.06 -16.14 -6.14
C SER A 182 -17.56 -16.40 -6.26
N TRP A 183 -16.89 -15.73 -7.18
CA TRP A 183 -15.43 -15.82 -7.36
C TRP A 183 -14.67 -14.98 -6.35
N LEU A 184 -15.17 -13.78 -6.03
CA LEU A 184 -14.57 -12.92 -5.00
C LEU A 184 -14.53 -13.63 -3.63
N GLU A 185 -15.48 -14.50 -3.33
CA GLU A 185 -15.47 -15.28 -2.10
C GLU A 185 -14.31 -16.30 -2.01
N LEU A 186 -13.65 -16.61 -3.12
CA LEU A 186 -12.49 -17.51 -3.14
C LEU A 186 -11.19 -16.81 -2.71
N MET A 187 -11.16 -15.48 -2.67
CA MET A 187 -9.98 -14.72 -2.28
C MET A 187 -9.63 -14.96 -0.81
N SER A 188 -8.37 -14.83 -0.47
CA SER A 188 -7.86 -15.01 0.89
C SER A 188 -8.42 -13.97 1.87
N PRO A 189 -8.39 -14.25 3.18
CA PRO A 189 -8.75 -13.25 4.19
C PRO A 189 -7.91 -11.96 4.10
N ARG A 190 -6.63 -12.07 3.73
CA ARG A 190 -5.75 -10.92 3.53
C ARG A 190 -6.27 -10.02 2.41
N VAL A 191 -6.53 -10.59 1.24
CA VAL A 191 -7.05 -9.83 0.08
C VAL A 191 -8.44 -9.26 0.37
N LYS A 192 -9.32 -10.00 1.05
CA LYS A 192 -10.66 -9.54 1.47
C LYS A 192 -10.62 -8.34 2.42
N ALA A 193 -9.53 -8.15 3.14
CA ALA A 193 -9.32 -6.97 3.98
C ALA A 193 -8.83 -5.74 3.19
N GLY A 194 -8.44 -5.89 1.92
CA GLY A 194 -7.86 -4.84 1.11
C GLY A 194 -8.87 -3.93 0.41
N GLU A 195 -8.41 -2.77 0.00
CA GLU A 195 -9.20 -1.75 -0.70
C GLU A 195 -9.65 -2.21 -2.09
N ALA A 196 -8.82 -2.97 -2.79
CA ALA A 196 -9.13 -3.49 -4.12
C ALA A 196 -10.36 -4.42 -4.08
N TRP A 197 -10.40 -5.35 -3.11
CA TRP A 197 -11.56 -6.23 -2.91
C TRP A 197 -12.80 -5.44 -2.50
N TYR A 198 -12.65 -4.48 -1.57
CA TYR A 198 -13.75 -3.61 -1.14
C TYR A 198 -14.32 -2.80 -2.31
N GLY A 199 -13.47 -2.19 -3.15
CA GLY A 199 -13.89 -1.48 -4.35
C GLY A 199 -14.73 -2.34 -5.30
N MET A 200 -14.31 -3.59 -5.55
CA MET A 200 -15.07 -4.54 -6.36
C MET A 200 -16.42 -4.90 -5.75
N THR A 201 -16.48 -5.13 -4.44
CA THR A 201 -17.75 -5.45 -3.75
C THR A 201 -18.73 -4.29 -3.76
N MET A 202 -18.23 -3.05 -3.62
CA MET A 202 -19.05 -1.85 -3.75
C MET A 202 -19.61 -1.68 -5.17
N GLY A 203 -18.80 -1.97 -6.21
CA GLY A 203 -19.27 -2.02 -7.59
C GLY A 203 -20.38 -3.05 -7.79
N LEU A 204 -20.23 -4.27 -7.24
CA LEU A 204 -21.27 -5.30 -7.29
C LEU A 204 -22.54 -4.87 -6.56
N LYS A 205 -22.42 -4.21 -5.42
CA LYS A 205 -23.56 -3.65 -4.67
C LYS A 205 -24.32 -2.61 -5.51
N ALA A 206 -23.62 -1.75 -6.22
CA ALA A 206 -24.24 -0.79 -7.16
C ALA A 206 -24.98 -1.49 -8.30
N MET A 207 -24.60 -2.73 -8.65
CA MET A 207 -25.29 -3.60 -9.63
C MET A 207 -26.39 -4.47 -9.00
N GLY A 208 -26.75 -4.25 -7.73
CA GLY A 208 -27.82 -4.96 -7.02
C GLY A 208 -27.41 -6.31 -6.42
N VAL A 209 -26.12 -6.61 -6.34
CA VAL A 209 -25.62 -7.81 -5.66
C VAL A 209 -25.09 -7.41 -4.29
N ASP A 210 -25.85 -7.75 -3.26
CA ASP A 210 -25.44 -7.51 -1.88
C ASP A 210 -24.48 -8.63 -1.44
N MET A 211 -23.19 -8.37 -1.55
CA MET A 211 -22.19 -9.16 -0.86
C MET A 211 -22.15 -8.70 0.60
N LYS A 212 -22.15 -9.62 1.54
CA LYS A 212 -21.83 -9.31 2.93
C LYS A 212 -20.38 -8.83 3.00
N SER A 213 -20.12 -7.66 2.43
CA SER A 213 -18.92 -6.91 2.69
C SER A 213 -19.06 -6.32 4.08
N GLU A 214 -18.84 -7.13 5.10
CA GLU A 214 -18.28 -6.51 6.27
C GLU A 214 -16.99 -5.87 5.76
N LYS A 215 -16.93 -4.54 5.74
CA LYS A 215 -15.68 -3.83 5.81
C LYS A 215 -15.09 -4.30 7.14
N LYS A 216 -14.45 -5.45 7.16
CA LYS A 216 -13.37 -5.67 8.10
C LYS A 216 -12.33 -4.68 7.64
N SER A 217 -12.53 -3.43 8.04
CA SER A 217 -11.48 -2.46 8.01
C SER A 217 -10.27 -3.18 8.59
N PHE A 218 -9.25 -3.36 7.77
CA PHE A 218 -7.97 -3.86 8.27
C PHE A 218 -7.58 -2.88 9.36
N SER A 219 -7.77 -3.30 10.57
CA SER A 219 -7.38 -2.60 11.76
C SER A 219 -6.46 -3.57 12.45
N PRO A 220 -5.14 -3.33 12.41
CA PRO A 220 -4.23 -4.23 13.10
C PRO A 220 -4.68 -4.34 14.56
N ALA A 221 -4.95 -5.59 14.98
CA ALA A 221 -5.47 -5.89 16.29
C ALA A 221 -4.35 -6.01 17.33
N GLU A 222 -4.72 -6.05 18.60
CA GLU A 222 -3.79 -6.41 19.67
C GLU A 222 -3.20 -7.80 19.39
N GLY A 223 -1.89 -7.94 19.57
CA GLY A 223 -1.10 -9.13 19.24
C GLY A 223 -0.57 -9.16 17.81
N GLU A 224 -1.03 -8.29 16.92
CA GLU A 224 -0.53 -8.19 15.54
C GLU A 224 0.62 -7.16 15.42
N LYS A 225 1.38 -7.25 14.35
CA LYS A 225 2.43 -6.28 14.02
C LYS A 225 1.83 -4.96 13.56
N PHE A 226 2.57 -3.87 13.79
CA PHE A 226 2.20 -2.58 13.24
C PHE A 226 2.17 -2.61 11.70
N VAL A 227 1.33 -1.78 11.13
CA VAL A 227 1.32 -1.51 9.69
C VAL A 227 1.99 -0.17 9.46
N ASP A 228 3.03 -0.17 8.62
CA ASP A 228 3.78 1.04 8.30
C ASP A 228 2.97 1.97 7.39
N PHE A 229 3.23 3.25 7.51
CA PHE A 229 2.79 4.28 6.58
C PHE A 229 3.83 5.39 6.52
N ALA A 230 3.83 6.14 5.43
CA ALA A 230 4.72 7.27 5.21
C ALA A 230 3.93 8.56 5.05
N VAL A 231 4.45 9.64 5.58
CA VAL A 231 3.90 10.99 5.45
C VAL A 231 4.98 11.92 4.92
N GLU A 232 4.65 12.65 3.86
CA GLU A 232 5.51 13.73 3.36
C GLU A 232 5.11 15.08 3.93
N TYR A 233 6.11 15.79 4.46
CA TYR A 233 5.94 17.16 4.89
C TYR A 233 7.25 17.95 4.74
N ASN A 234 7.18 19.12 4.09
CA ASN A 234 8.36 20.00 3.82
C ASN A 234 9.54 19.27 3.16
N GLY A 235 9.27 18.41 2.17
CA GLY A 235 10.29 17.65 1.44
C GLY A 235 10.98 16.57 2.26
N LYS A 236 10.41 16.17 3.39
CA LYS A 236 10.87 15.05 4.21
C LYS A 236 9.78 14.00 4.30
N THR A 237 10.15 12.75 4.06
CA THR A 237 9.30 11.59 4.34
C THR A 237 9.60 11.08 5.72
N ILE A 238 8.56 10.93 6.56
CA ILE A 238 8.64 10.35 7.90
C ILE A 238 7.73 9.10 7.89
N ARG A 239 8.25 8.00 8.41
CA ARG A 239 7.54 6.72 8.50
C ARG A 239 7.23 6.36 9.93
N LEU A 240 6.15 5.61 10.15
CA LEU A 240 5.89 5.03 11.47
C LEU A 240 7.02 4.06 11.87
N SER A 241 7.58 3.32 10.90
CA SER A 241 8.72 2.42 11.09
C SER A 241 10.03 3.12 11.47
N ASP A 242 10.12 4.45 11.38
CA ASP A 242 11.25 5.21 11.92
C ASP A 242 11.30 5.15 13.46
N TYR A 243 10.17 4.80 14.08
CA TYR A 243 9.97 4.79 15.52
C TYR A 243 9.56 3.44 16.07
N VAL A 244 8.57 2.77 15.45
CA VAL A 244 8.01 1.49 15.90
C VAL A 244 8.87 0.32 15.41
N GLY A 245 9.04 -0.71 16.26
CA GLY A 245 9.85 -1.89 15.92
C GLY A 245 11.36 -1.66 16.05
N ARG A 246 11.79 -0.62 16.77
CA ARG A 246 13.21 -0.23 16.95
C ARG A 246 13.76 -0.57 18.33
N GLY A 247 13.21 -1.58 19.00
CA GLY A 247 13.71 -2.03 20.30
C GLY A 247 13.24 -1.22 21.50
N LYS A 248 12.28 -0.30 21.30
CA LYS A 248 11.63 0.47 22.39
C LYS A 248 10.12 0.25 22.38
N TYR A 249 9.49 0.38 23.53
CA TYR A 249 8.05 0.55 23.59
C TYR A 249 7.67 1.91 22.97
N VAL A 250 6.62 1.94 22.16
CA VAL A 250 6.19 3.18 21.49
C VAL A 250 4.72 3.44 21.82
N LEU A 251 4.45 4.58 22.42
CA LEU A 251 3.11 5.11 22.57
C LEU A 251 2.84 6.06 21.41
N VAL A 252 1.81 5.75 20.63
CA VAL A 252 1.33 6.57 19.53
C VAL A 252 0.02 7.22 19.96
N ASP A 253 -0.02 8.55 19.88
CA ASP A 253 -1.20 9.38 20.13
C ASP A 253 -1.70 9.98 18.82
N PHE A 254 -2.89 9.57 18.37
CA PHE A 254 -3.57 10.17 17.23
C PHE A 254 -4.43 11.33 17.71
N TRP A 255 -4.09 12.54 17.25
CA TRP A 255 -4.68 13.77 17.74
C TRP A 255 -4.85 14.83 16.63
N ALA A 256 -5.46 15.97 16.98
CA ALA A 256 -5.51 17.16 16.12
C ALA A 256 -5.58 18.44 16.95
N SER A 257 -5.15 19.57 16.37
CA SER A 257 -5.16 20.88 17.04
C SER A 257 -6.56 21.36 17.41
N TRP A 258 -7.55 21.00 16.62
CA TRP A 258 -8.97 21.34 16.85
C TRP A 258 -9.67 20.35 17.80
N CYS A 259 -9.04 19.22 18.15
CA CYS A 259 -9.62 18.21 19.02
C CYS A 259 -9.47 18.58 20.50
N GLY A 260 -10.52 19.15 21.08
CA GLY A 260 -10.52 19.56 22.49
C GLY A 260 -10.19 18.42 23.47
N PRO A 261 -10.85 17.25 23.40
CA PRO A 261 -10.52 16.09 24.23
C PRO A 261 -9.06 15.63 24.08
N CYS A 262 -8.50 15.62 22.86
CA CYS A 262 -7.10 15.27 22.64
C CYS A 262 -6.16 16.20 23.40
N ARG A 263 -6.40 17.51 23.32
CA ARG A 263 -5.58 18.51 23.98
C ARG A 263 -5.65 18.44 25.50
N MET A 264 -6.78 18.02 26.07
CA MET A 264 -6.92 17.75 27.49
C MET A 264 -6.07 16.57 27.98
N GLU A 265 -5.78 15.60 27.09
CA GLU A 265 -4.94 14.43 27.40
C GLU A 265 -3.44 14.69 27.27
N ILE A 266 -3.03 15.70 26.50
CA ILE A 266 -1.60 16.03 26.27
C ILE A 266 -0.80 16.15 27.57
N PRO A 267 -1.26 16.83 28.64
CA PRO A 267 -0.49 16.91 29.90
C PRO A 267 -0.20 15.54 30.54
N ASN A 268 -1.15 14.59 30.42
CA ASN A 268 -0.99 13.25 30.95
C ASN A 268 0.03 12.44 30.10
N ILE A 269 -0.01 12.61 28.77
CA ILE A 269 0.94 11.98 27.84
C ILE A 269 2.35 12.56 28.06
N ILE A 270 2.48 13.87 28.28
CA ILE A 270 3.76 14.52 28.66
C ILE A 270 4.29 13.94 29.96
N ALA A 271 3.43 13.75 30.96
CA ALA A 271 3.83 13.15 32.25
C ALA A 271 4.34 11.70 32.05
N ALA A 272 3.64 10.90 31.25
CA ALA A 272 4.07 9.53 30.90
C ALA A 272 5.41 9.55 30.15
N TYR A 273 5.56 10.42 29.14
CA TYR A 273 6.82 10.60 28.41
C TYR A 273 7.97 10.94 29.38
N ASN A 274 7.82 11.94 30.24
CA ASN A 274 8.87 12.33 31.14
C ASN A 274 9.23 11.26 32.20
N LYS A 275 8.22 10.47 32.66
CA LYS A 275 8.44 9.39 33.63
C LYS A 275 9.18 8.21 33.02
N TYR A 276 8.91 7.86 31.74
CA TYR A 276 9.35 6.58 31.17
C TYR A 276 10.33 6.68 29.98
N LYS A 277 10.61 7.88 29.43
CA LYS A 277 11.51 8.04 28.26
C LYS A 277 12.91 7.45 28.47
N ASP A 278 13.46 7.58 29.65
CA ASP A 278 14.79 7.07 30.02
C ASP A 278 14.73 5.58 30.43
N ARG A 279 13.52 5.01 30.51
CA ARG A 279 13.26 3.59 30.83
C ARG A 279 12.87 2.75 29.62
N GLY A 280 12.89 3.34 28.42
CA GLY A 280 12.64 2.61 27.17
C GLY A 280 11.29 2.90 26.52
N LEU A 281 10.51 3.90 26.99
CA LEU A 281 9.31 4.38 26.31
C LEU A 281 9.67 5.50 25.33
N GLN A 282 9.22 5.39 24.11
CA GLN A 282 9.14 6.48 23.15
C GLN A 282 7.67 6.91 22.99
N VAL A 283 7.42 8.21 22.84
CA VAL A 283 6.09 8.74 22.53
C VAL A 283 6.15 9.46 21.19
N ILE A 284 5.10 9.30 20.38
CA ILE A 284 4.92 10.00 19.11
C ILE A 284 3.48 10.49 19.01
N GLY A 285 3.30 11.76 18.64
CA GLY A 285 2.02 12.26 18.19
C GLY A 285 1.87 12.10 16.68
N ILE A 286 0.68 11.76 16.24
CA ILE A 286 0.32 11.70 14.82
C ILE A 286 -0.86 12.65 14.60
N ALA A 287 -0.60 13.76 13.89
CA ALA A 287 -1.62 14.73 13.57
C ALA A 287 -2.50 14.23 12.43
N ALA A 288 -3.75 13.90 12.74
CA ALA A 288 -4.75 13.38 11.83
C ALA A 288 -5.80 14.46 11.51
N TRP A 289 -6.24 14.53 10.23
CA TRP A 289 -7.30 15.45 9.77
C TRP A 289 -7.06 16.92 10.17
N ASP A 290 -5.81 17.35 10.16
CA ASP A 290 -5.40 18.65 10.66
C ASP A 290 -4.52 19.41 9.68
N LYS A 291 -4.55 20.73 9.73
CA LYS A 291 -3.64 21.55 8.93
C LYS A 291 -2.28 21.62 9.62
N PRO A 292 -1.19 21.47 8.85
CA PRO A 292 0.17 21.49 9.42
C PRO A 292 0.47 22.74 10.26
N GLU A 293 0.03 23.92 9.82
CA GLU A 293 0.22 25.19 10.52
C GLU A 293 -0.51 25.23 11.87
N ASP A 294 -1.73 24.71 11.94
CA ASP A 294 -2.53 24.64 13.16
C ASP A 294 -1.94 23.61 14.13
N THR A 295 -1.52 22.45 13.60
CA THR A 295 -0.79 21.43 14.38
C THR A 295 0.47 22.01 15.01
N LEU A 296 1.33 22.68 14.23
CA LEU A 296 2.58 23.28 14.73
C LEU A 296 2.33 24.33 15.80
N LYS A 297 1.28 25.13 15.63
CA LYS A 297 0.86 26.09 16.64
C LYS A 297 0.44 25.42 17.93
N ALA A 298 -0.40 24.38 17.86
CA ALA A 298 -0.87 23.65 19.03
C ALA A 298 0.27 22.93 19.78
N ILE A 299 1.22 22.31 19.05
CA ILE A 299 2.44 21.71 19.63
C ILE A 299 3.18 22.74 20.49
N LYS A 300 3.34 23.96 19.98
CA LYS A 300 4.00 25.04 20.69
C LYS A 300 3.19 25.56 21.90
N ASP A 301 1.89 25.77 21.71
CA ASP A 301 0.99 26.31 22.73
C ASP A 301 0.85 25.33 23.91
N ASP A 302 0.79 24.03 23.65
CA ASP A 302 0.63 22.97 24.65
C ASP A 302 1.98 22.44 25.18
N GLY A 303 3.12 22.92 24.65
CA GLY A 303 4.46 22.56 25.10
C GLY A 303 4.82 21.09 24.87
N VAL A 304 4.36 20.48 23.77
CA VAL A 304 4.56 19.06 23.46
C VAL A 304 6.03 18.75 23.19
N PRO A 305 6.70 17.90 24.02
CA PRO A 305 8.15 17.71 23.94
C PRO A 305 8.57 16.50 23.08
N TYR A 306 7.64 15.65 22.63
CA TYR A 306 7.93 14.41 21.91
C TYR A 306 7.74 14.56 20.39
N PRO A 307 8.38 13.71 19.57
CA PRO A 307 8.29 13.74 18.10
C PRO A 307 6.84 13.70 17.58
N GLN A 308 6.66 14.32 16.42
CA GLN A 308 5.37 14.42 15.77
C GLN A 308 5.46 14.01 14.29
N ILE A 309 4.50 13.22 13.80
CA ILE A 309 4.22 13.02 12.38
C ILE A 309 3.12 14.00 12.01
N ILE A 310 3.50 15.05 11.27
CA ILE A 310 2.60 16.13 10.87
C ILE A 310 2.06 15.87 9.48
N ASN A 311 0.82 16.29 9.19
CA ASN A 311 0.19 16.15 7.87
C ASN A 311 -0.17 14.69 7.49
N SER A 312 -0.47 13.83 8.47
CA SER A 312 -0.87 12.45 8.13
C SER A 312 -2.25 12.36 7.48
N GLN A 313 -3.07 13.40 7.63
CA GLN A 313 -4.42 13.45 7.09
C GLN A 313 -5.21 12.17 7.38
N GLU A 314 -5.67 11.48 6.33
CA GLU A 314 -6.40 10.20 6.45
C GLU A 314 -5.49 8.97 6.44
N ILE A 315 -4.21 9.09 6.03
CA ILE A 315 -3.31 7.93 5.85
C ILE A 315 -3.21 7.13 7.14
N ALA A 316 -2.85 7.79 8.23
CA ALA A 316 -2.67 7.12 9.52
C ALA A 316 -3.98 6.55 10.07
N THR A 317 -5.07 7.30 9.95
CA THR A 317 -6.37 6.90 10.47
C THR A 317 -7.01 5.79 9.65
N SER A 318 -6.87 5.81 8.33
CA SER A 318 -7.33 4.73 7.45
C SER A 318 -6.52 3.46 7.66
N THR A 319 -5.18 3.57 7.80
CA THR A 319 -4.29 2.42 8.06
C THR A 319 -4.65 1.68 9.34
N TYR A 320 -5.04 2.40 10.39
CA TYR A 320 -5.42 1.84 11.69
C TYR A 320 -6.94 1.79 11.90
N ASN A 321 -7.72 2.12 10.87
CA ASN A 321 -9.20 2.17 10.90
C ASN A 321 -9.76 2.92 12.11
N LEU A 322 -9.25 4.11 12.38
CA LEU A 322 -9.72 4.91 13.48
C LEU A 322 -11.03 5.60 13.14
N GLN A 323 -12.02 5.43 13.99
CA GLN A 323 -13.34 6.06 13.83
C GLN A 323 -13.39 7.46 14.44
N GLY A 324 -12.36 7.85 15.19
CA GLY A 324 -12.27 9.14 15.85
C GLY A 324 -10.98 9.29 16.65
N ILE A 325 -10.75 10.49 17.12
CA ILE A 325 -9.65 10.89 17.99
C ILE A 325 -10.20 11.56 19.27
N PRO A 326 -9.51 11.49 20.44
CA PRO A 326 -8.18 10.88 20.64
C PRO A 326 -8.19 9.37 20.49
N HIS A 327 -7.08 8.79 20.03
CA HIS A 327 -6.88 7.35 19.99
C HIS A 327 -5.43 7.01 20.28
N ILE A 328 -5.22 6.12 21.25
CA ILE A 328 -3.88 5.73 21.69
C ILE A 328 -3.62 4.29 21.31
N ILE A 329 -2.42 4.03 20.78
CA ILE A 329 -1.91 2.67 20.52
C ILE A 329 -0.56 2.50 21.19
N LEU A 330 -0.37 1.40 21.91
CA LEU A 330 0.88 1.04 22.55
C LEU A 330 1.52 -0.15 21.83
N PHE A 331 2.77 0.01 21.42
CA PHE A 331 3.54 -1.01 20.72
C PHE A 331 4.67 -1.54 21.60
N SER A 332 4.93 -2.85 21.50
CA SER A 332 6.11 -3.50 22.08
C SER A 332 7.39 -3.14 21.29
N PRO A 333 8.58 -3.46 21.83
CA PRO A 333 9.87 -3.18 21.18
C PRO A 333 10.04 -3.79 19.79
N ASP A 334 9.35 -4.88 19.50
CA ASP A 334 9.36 -5.57 18.21
C ASP A 334 8.24 -5.10 17.26
N GLY A 335 7.46 -4.07 17.64
CA GLY A 335 6.39 -3.49 16.86
C GLY A 335 5.05 -4.24 16.94
N THR A 336 4.87 -5.16 17.88
CA THR A 336 3.55 -5.78 18.12
C THR A 336 2.64 -4.80 18.89
N ILE A 337 1.38 -4.73 18.52
CA ILE A 337 0.37 -3.92 19.23
C ILE A 337 0.06 -4.60 20.57
N LEU A 338 0.37 -3.91 21.67
CA LEU A 338 0.09 -4.39 23.02
C LEU A 338 -1.31 -4.00 23.48
N ALA A 339 -1.77 -2.82 23.08
CA ALA A 339 -3.09 -2.32 23.39
C ALA A 339 -3.44 -1.14 22.48
N ARG A 340 -4.74 -0.91 22.26
CA ARG A 340 -5.25 0.19 21.45
C ARG A 340 -6.57 0.74 22.00
N GLY A 341 -6.84 2.02 21.70
CA GLY A 341 -8.05 2.70 22.18
C GLY A 341 -8.07 2.88 23.70
N LEU A 342 -6.88 2.97 24.32
CA LEU A 342 -6.74 3.11 25.77
C LEU A 342 -7.25 4.45 26.26
N SER A 343 -8.01 4.44 27.35
CA SER A 343 -8.21 5.60 28.19
C SER A 343 -6.92 5.94 28.95
N MET A 344 -6.81 7.15 29.50
CA MET A 344 -5.63 7.56 30.29
C MET A 344 -5.37 6.67 31.51
N ASP A 345 -6.42 6.19 32.18
CA ASP A 345 -6.27 5.32 33.34
C ASP A 345 -5.75 3.92 32.93
N GLU A 346 -6.26 3.36 31.83
CA GLU A 346 -5.79 2.11 31.27
C GLU A 346 -4.34 2.21 30.77
N LEU A 347 -4.00 3.31 30.09
CA LEU A 347 -2.63 3.60 29.66
C LEU A 347 -1.67 3.63 30.86
N LYS A 348 -2.04 4.36 31.93
CA LYS A 348 -1.23 4.46 33.13
C LYS A 348 -1.00 3.09 33.78
N ALA A 349 -2.05 2.29 33.95
CA ALA A 349 -1.96 0.94 34.49
C ALA A 349 -1.05 0.05 33.61
N LYS A 350 -1.18 0.13 32.29
CA LYS A 350 -0.36 -0.64 31.36
C LYS A 350 1.11 -0.23 31.38
N LEU A 351 1.41 1.06 31.49
CA LEU A 351 2.77 1.56 31.61
C LEU A 351 3.41 1.17 32.95
N GLU A 352 2.65 1.15 34.04
CA GLU A 352 3.13 0.68 35.35
C GLU A 352 3.41 -0.84 35.35
N GLU A 353 2.63 -1.64 34.61
CA GLU A 353 2.90 -3.07 34.39
C GLU A 353 4.22 -3.28 33.63
N ILE A 354 4.44 -2.50 32.55
CA ILE A 354 5.63 -2.65 31.69
C ILE A 354 6.88 -2.08 32.38
N PHE A 355 6.74 -1.01 33.12
CA PHE A 355 7.83 -0.29 33.79
C PHE A 355 7.59 -0.23 35.31
N PRO A 356 7.65 -1.37 36.03
CA PRO A 356 7.43 -1.36 37.47
C PRO A 356 8.49 -0.51 38.17
N ASP A 357 8.08 0.31 39.14
CA ASP A 357 9.03 1.04 39.95
C ASP A 357 9.90 0.03 40.71
N ASN A 358 11.22 0.14 40.59
CA ASN A 358 12.14 -0.70 41.34
C ASN A 358 11.92 -0.42 42.84
N LYS A 359 11.43 -1.41 43.58
CA LYS A 359 11.36 -1.41 45.04
C LYS A 359 12.74 -1.45 45.63
#